data_2d0865bf3267e4910b271a46e3472754
#
_entry.id   2d0865bf3267e4910b271a46e3472754
#
_cell.length_a   1.000
_cell.length_b   1.000
_cell.length_c   1.000
_cell.angle_alpha   90.00
_cell.angle_beta   90.00
_cell.angle_gamma   90.00
#
_symmetry.space_group_name_H-M   'P 1'
#
loop_
_entity.id
_entity.type
_entity.pdbx_description
1 polymer ?
#
loop_
_entity_poly.entity_id
_entity_poly.type
_entity_poly.pdbx_seq_one_letter_code
_entity_poly.pdbx_strand_id
1 'polypeptide(L)'
;CVSTGDFRSKTFEAYHVAIEETLEICKAITAPIYAVLGNHDFIEIVPHLEAAGIQFLLNETTYIDHGGARILLAGIDDPNYYQTHSISKVAQDLQPEMCSILLSHSPETFAQAEAAGFSALLAGHTHGGQICLPGGIPIVNNSNGCSREKIAGPWRHHNLEGYTSRGTGCCGIPVRLNCPPEITLHTLRTKHN
;
A
#
# COMPACT_ATOMS: atom_id res chain seq x y z
N CYS A 1 -3.02 -2.94 11.12
CA CYS A 1 -2.57 -3.61 9.89
C CYS A 1 -2.95 -2.76 8.69
N VAL A 2 -2.12 -2.75 7.63
CA VAL A 2 -2.45 -2.04 6.39
C VAL A 2 -2.28 -2.98 5.19
N SER A 3 -3.20 -2.87 4.21
CA SER A 3 -3.13 -3.52 2.91
C SER A 3 -3.06 -2.46 1.82
N THR A 4 -2.11 -2.62 0.90
CA THR A 4 -1.89 -1.69 -0.21
C THR A 4 -2.54 -2.14 -1.51
N GLY A 5 -3.60 -2.97 -1.42
CA GLY A 5 -4.41 -3.37 -2.57
C GLY A 5 -3.94 -4.63 -3.28
N ASP A 6 -4.56 -4.92 -4.41
CA ASP A 6 -4.46 -6.15 -5.19
C ASP A 6 -4.87 -7.38 -4.36
N PHE A 7 -6.08 -7.33 -3.82
CA PHE A 7 -6.73 -8.49 -3.21
C PHE A 7 -7.00 -9.61 -4.23
N ARG A 8 -7.02 -9.25 -5.50
CA ARG A 8 -7.21 -10.15 -6.64
C ARG A 8 -5.91 -10.33 -7.40
N SER A 9 -5.69 -11.53 -7.90
CA SER A 9 -4.51 -11.84 -8.73
C SER A 9 -4.66 -11.40 -10.19
N LYS A 10 -5.89 -11.22 -10.67
CA LYS A 10 -6.23 -10.85 -12.05
C LYS A 10 -7.52 -10.03 -12.12
N THR A 11 -7.57 -9.08 -13.02
CA THR A 11 -8.71 -8.18 -13.23
C THR A 11 -9.97 -8.90 -13.75
N PHE A 12 -9.84 -10.01 -14.46
CA PHE A 12 -10.97 -10.66 -15.17
C PHE A 12 -11.51 -11.93 -14.51
N GLU A 13 -10.99 -12.32 -13.35
CA GLU A 13 -11.48 -13.49 -12.60
C GLU A 13 -12.63 -13.11 -11.66
N ALA A 14 -13.38 -14.12 -11.20
CA ALA A 14 -14.43 -13.93 -10.20
C ALA A 14 -13.85 -13.36 -8.90
N TYR A 15 -14.40 -12.25 -8.42
CA TYR A 15 -13.91 -11.58 -7.23
C TYR A 15 -14.29 -12.26 -5.91
N HIS A 16 -15.25 -13.20 -5.95
CA HIS A 16 -15.71 -13.92 -4.74
C HIS A 16 -14.60 -14.72 -4.07
N VAL A 17 -13.72 -15.34 -4.87
CA VAL A 17 -12.57 -16.10 -4.33
C VAL A 17 -11.65 -15.18 -3.55
N ALA A 18 -11.36 -14.00 -4.08
CA ALA A 18 -10.52 -13.03 -3.38
C ALA A 18 -11.14 -12.54 -2.07
N ILE A 19 -12.47 -12.38 -2.03
CA ILE A 19 -13.19 -12.05 -0.79
C ILE A 19 -13.03 -13.19 0.22
N GLU A 20 -13.32 -14.43 -0.16
CA GLU A 20 -13.23 -15.59 0.74
C GLU A 20 -11.83 -15.78 1.31
N GLU A 21 -10.80 -15.71 0.46
CA GLU A 21 -9.39 -15.82 0.89
C GLU A 21 -8.97 -14.66 1.81
N THR A 22 -9.38 -13.44 1.49
CA THR A 22 -9.09 -12.27 2.33
C THR A 22 -9.75 -12.40 3.70
N LEU A 23 -11.01 -12.81 3.76
CA LEU A 23 -11.74 -13.03 5.01
C LEU A 23 -11.07 -14.12 5.87
N GLU A 24 -10.54 -15.17 5.24
CA GLU A 24 -9.81 -16.22 5.97
C GLU A 24 -8.52 -15.68 6.60
N ILE A 25 -7.76 -14.86 5.86
CA ILE A 25 -6.55 -14.21 6.38
C ILE A 25 -6.90 -13.26 7.53
N CYS A 26 -7.98 -12.49 7.40
CA CYS A 26 -8.40 -11.52 8.42
C CYS A 26 -8.74 -12.16 9.75
N LYS A 27 -9.18 -13.43 9.80
CA LYS A 27 -9.43 -14.15 11.06
C LYS A 27 -8.20 -14.26 11.97
N ALA A 28 -7.00 -14.24 11.39
CA ALA A 28 -5.75 -14.29 12.14
C ALA A 28 -5.25 -12.91 12.61
N ILE A 29 -5.90 -11.82 12.18
CA ILE A 29 -5.47 -10.44 12.46
C ILE A 29 -6.39 -9.85 13.53
N THR A 30 -5.86 -9.55 14.70
CA THR A 30 -6.62 -8.93 15.80
C THR A 30 -6.56 -7.39 15.81
N ALA A 31 -5.62 -6.81 15.06
CA ALA A 31 -5.47 -5.37 14.94
C ALA A 31 -6.49 -4.79 13.92
N PRO A 32 -6.88 -3.51 14.05
CA PRO A 32 -7.64 -2.84 13.00
C PRO A 32 -6.95 -2.96 11.63
N ILE A 33 -7.74 -3.16 10.59
CA ILE A 33 -7.23 -3.33 9.22
C ILE A 33 -7.69 -2.14 8.37
N TYR A 34 -6.73 -1.46 7.77
CA TYR A 34 -6.97 -0.38 6.80
C TYR A 34 -6.48 -0.82 5.42
N ALA A 35 -7.18 -0.43 4.39
CA ALA A 35 -6.85 -0.87 3.03
C ALA A 35 -7.07 0.22 1.99
N VAL A 36 -6.36 0.09 0.88
CA VAL A 36 -6.65 0.78 -0.39
C VAL A 36 -6.89 -0.25 -1.47
N LEU A 37 -7.46 0.14 -2.60
CA LEU A 37 -7.61 -0.72 -3.76
C LEU A 37 -6.37 -0.68 -4.64
N GLY A 38 -6.10 -1.79 -5.34
CA GLY A 38 -5.09 -1.90 -6.38
C GLY A 38 -5.71 -1.94 -7.78
N ASN A 39 -4.86 -2.04 -8.78
CA ASN A 39 -5.29 -2.00 -10.19
C ASN A 39 -6.01 -3.28 -10.65
N HIS A 40 -5.95 -4.35 -9.90
CA HIS A 40 -6.72 -5.58 -10.15
C HIS A 40 -8.03 -5.64 -9.37
N ASP A 41 -8.25 -4.74 -8.41
CA ASP A 41 -9.42 -4.76 -7.57
C ASP A 41 -10.62 -4.04 -8.22
N PHE A 42 -11.81 -4.48 -7.88
CA PHE A 42 -13.05 -3.81 -8.22
C PHE A 42 -13.70 -3.24 -6.97
N ILE A 43 -14.37 -2.11 -7.12
CA ILE A 43 -15.09 -1.43 -6.03
C ILE A 43 -16.15 -2.35 -5.37
N GLU A 44 -16.66 -3.32 -6.11
CA GLU A 44 -17.64 -4.30 -5.64
C GLU A 44 -17.15 -5.17 -4.48
N ILE A 45 -15.83 -5.34 -4.30
CA ILE A 45 -15.30 -6.10 -3.15
C ILE A 45 -15.43 -5.32 -1.83
N VAL A 46 -15.44 -4.00 -1.90
CA VAL A 46 -15.37 -3.11 -0.73
C VAL A 46 -16.50 -3.37 0.27
N PRO A 47 -17.79 -3.36 -0.10
CA PRO A 47 -18.86 -3.58 0.88
C PRO A 47 -18.76 -4.93 1.60
N HIS A 48 -18.26 -5.96 0.93
CA HIS A 48 -18.10 -7.29 1.52
C HIS A 48 -16.98 -7.33 2.55
N LEU A 49 -15.86 -6.68 2.26
CA LEU A 49 -14.70 -6.65 3.14
C LEU A 49 -14.89 -5.65 4.29
N GLU A 50 -15.60 -4.55 4.07
CA GLU A 50 -15.99 -3.62 5.14
C GLU A 50 -16.95 -4.26 6.15
N ALA A 51 -17.88 -5.08 5.69
CA ALA A 51 -18.76 -5.86 6.56
C ALA A 51 -17.98 -6.81 7.49
N ALA A 52 -16.77 -7.17 7.13
CA ALA A 52 -15.85 -7.97 7.94
C ALA A 52 -14.88 -7.15 8.81
N GLY A 53 -14.99 -5.82 8.80
CA GLY A 53 -14.21 -4.92 9.66
C GLY A 53 -12.93 -4.36 9.02
N ILE A 54 -12.73 -4.53 7.72
CA ILE A 54 -11.66 -3.83 7.00
C ILE A 54 -12.15 -2.42 6.68
N GLN A 55 -11.37 -1.40 7.03
CA GLN A 55 -11.69 -0.03 6.66
C GLN A 55 -10.94 0.37 5.39
N PHE A 56 -11.67 0.60 4.30
CA PHE A 56 -11.08 1.13 3.07
C PHE A 56 -10.94 2.64 3.16
N LEU A 57 -9.83 3.14 2.63
CA LEU A 57 -9.51 4.56 2.52
C LEU A 57 -9.36 4.90 1.03
N LEU A 58 -10.48 5.25 0.38
CA LEU A 58 -10.54 5.57 -1.05
C LEU A 58 -10.60 7.09 -1.23
N ASN A 59 -9.42 7.72 -1.27
CA ASN A 59 -9.24 9.17 -1.15
C ASN A 59 -9.82 9.70 0.17
N GLU A 60 -9.52 9.00 1.26
CA GLU A 60 -10.04 9.24 2.59
C GLU A 60 -8.93 9.19 3.64
N THR A 61 -9.23 9.74 4.80
CA THR A 61 -8.31 9.79 5.93
C THR A 61 -8.95 9.24 7.20
N THR A 62 -8.11 8.77 8.09
CA THR A 62 -8.49 8.41 9.45
C THR A 62 -7.35 8.74 10.41
N TYR A 63 -7.66 8.79 11.69
CA TYR A 63 -6.65 9.00 12.73
C TYR A 63 -6.42 7.73 13.53
N ILE A 64 -5.16 7.45 13.82
CA ILE A 64 -4.77 6.38 14.72
C ILE A 64 -4.21 7.02 15.99
N ASP A 65 -4.89 6.79 17.11
CA ASP A 65 -4.46 7.25 18.42
C ASP A 65 -3.80 6.10 19.19
N HIS A 66 -2.56 6.30 19.65
CA HIS A 66 -1.85 5.34 20.48
C HIS A 66 -0.89 6.04 21.46
N GLY A 67 -1.04 5.74 22.75
CA GLY A 67 -0.12 6.24 23.78
C GLY A 67 -0.03 7.77 23.87
N GLY A 68 -1.11 8.49 23.56
CA GLY A 68 -1.14 9.97 23.56
C GLY A 68 -0.58 10.60 22.27
N ALA A 69 -0.06 9.80 21.34
CA ALA A 69 0.33 10.24 20.00
C ALA A 69 -0.80 9.99 19.01
N ARG A 70 -0.94 10.88 18.03
CA ARG A 70 -1.89 10.78 16.92
C ARG A 70 -1.16 10.75 15.59
N ILE A 71 -1.58 9.85 14.70
CA ILE A 71 -1.06 9.71 13.36
C ILE A 71 -2.21 9.88 12.39
N LEU A 72 -2.01 10.66 11.33
CA LEU A 72 -2.90 10.69 10.19
C LEU A 72 -2.57 9.51 9.27
N LEU A 73 -3.54 8.64 9.03
CA LEU A 73 -3.47 7.61 8.00
C LEU A 73 -4.38 8.03 6.86
N ALA A 74 -3.79 8.26 5.70
CA ALA A 74 -4.50 8.59 4.47
C ALA A 74 -4.40 7.42 3.50
N GLY A 75 -5.45 7.19 2.73
CA GLY A 75 -5.42 6.23 1.62
C GLY A 75 -5.92 6.90 0.35
N ILE A 76 -5.31 6.56 -0.77
CA ILE A 76 -5.76 6.99 -2.09
C ILE A 76 -6.23 5.80 -2.91
N ASP A 77 -7.16 6.06 -3.81
CA ASP A 77 -7.63 5.11 -4.79
C ASP A 77 -6.54 4.79 -5.82
N ASP A 78 -6.79 3.84 -6.74
CA ASP A 78 -5.77 3.35 -7.67
C ASP A 78 -5.19 4.46 -8.57
N PRO A 79 -3.87 4.70 -8.54
CA PRO A 79 -3.22 5.70 -9.37
C PRO A 79 -2.88 5.20 -10.78
N ASN A 80 -2.96 3.90 -11.04
CA ASN A 80 -2.43 3.30 -12.27
C ASN A 80 -3.49 3.04 -13.33
N TYR A 81 -4.41 2.14 -13.05
CA TYR A 81 -5.39 1.67 -14.04
C TYR A 81 -6.62 2.58 -14.07
N TYR A 82 -7.24 2.80 -12.92
CA TYR A 82 -8.44 3.62 -12.81
C TYR A 82 -8.14 5.11 -12.78
N GLN A 83 -6.96 5.49 -12.27
CA GLN A 83 -6.49 6.87 -12.14
C GLN A 83 -7.47 7.78 -11.37
N THR A 84 -8.11 7.20 -10.36
CA THR A 84 -9.12 7.86 -9.52
C THR A 84 -8.54 8.43 -8.22
N HIS A 85 -7.23 8.33 -8.03
CA HIS A 85 -6.53 8.83 -6.85
C HIS A 85 -6.60 10.36 -6.73
N SER A 86 -6.68 10.85 -5.49
CA SER A 86 -6.66 12.29 -5.21
C SER A 86 -5.84 12.59 -3.95
N ILE A 87 -4.54 12.83 -4.13
CA ILE A 87 -3.67 13.25 -3.04
C ILE A 87 -4.09 14.63 -2.50
N SER A 88 -4.52 15.54 -3.38
CA SER A 88 -4.98 16.87 -2.98
C SER A 88 -6.19 16.84 -2.03
N LYS A 89 -7.05 15.82 -2.14
CA LYS A 89 -8.19 15.64 -1.24
C LYS A 89 -7.72 15.24 0.16
N VAL A 90 -6.88 14.21 0.26
CA VAL A 90 -6.42 13.70 1.56
C VAL A 90 -5.37 14.60 2.22
N ALA A 91 -4.67 15.42 1.44
CA ALA A 91 -3.72 16.41 1.96
C ALA A 91 -4.41 17.57 2.71
N GLN A 92 -5.71 17.78 2.55
CA GLN A 92 -6.45 18.80 3.30
C GLN A 92 -6.48 18.54 4.81
N ASP A 93 -6.29 17.28 5.22
CA ASP A 93 -6.30 16.89 6.62
C ASP A 93 -4.88 16.88 7.25
N LEU A 94 -3.84 17.19 6.47
CA LEU A 94 -2.49 17.32 6.98
C LEU A 94 -2.40 18.46 8.01
N GLN A 95 -1.73 18.18 9.11
CA GLN A 95 -1.47 19.17 10.14
C GLN A 95 0.04 19.31 10.36
N PRO A 96 0.54 20.52 10.61
CA PRO A 96 1.93 20.71 10.98
C PRO A 96 2.29 19.83 12.19
N GLU A 97 3.50 19.30 12.21
CA GLU A 97 4.07 18.46 13.29
C GLU A 97 3.36 17.09 13.49
N MET A 98 2.29 16.79 12.78
CA MET A 98 1.64 15.49 12.84
C MET A 98 2.32 14.50 11.89
N CYS A 99 2.67 13.32 12.40
CA CYS A 99 3.10 12.21 11.54
C CYS A 99 1.94 11.79 10.62
N SER A 100 2.19 11.76 9.32
CA SER A 100 1.22 11.41 8.30
C SER A 100 1.74 10.29 7.42
N ILE A 101 0.93 9.25 7.23
CA ILE A 101 1.26 8.09 6.41
C ILE A 101 0.26 8.01 5.28
N LEU A 102 0.75 7.99 4.05
CA LEU A 102 -0.05 7.75 2.85
C LEU A 102 0.01 6.28 2.47
N LEU A 103 -1.14 5.65 2.31
CA LEU A 103 -1.28 4.35 1.66
C LEU A 103 -1.58 4.58 0.18
N SER A 104 -0.79 3.99 -0.67
CA SER A 104 -0.99 3.98 -2.12
C SER A 104 -0.76 2.56 -2.63
N HIS A 105 -1.53 2.14 -3.62
CA HIS A 105 -1.23 0.86 -4.25
C HIS A 105 0.15 0.88 -4.89
N SER A 106 0.50 1.93 -5.63
CA SER A 106 1.76 2.06 -6.35
C SER A 106 2.71 3.10 -5.72
N PRO A 107 4.03 2.88 -5.76
CA PRO A 107 5.02 3.85 -5.30
C PRO A 107 5.15 5.08 -6.22
N GLU A 108 4.57 5.10 -7.41
CA GLU A 108 4.70 6.16 -8.41
C GLU A 108 4.18 7.52 -7.93
N THR A 109 3.34 7.52 -6.93
CA THR A 109 2.79 8.74 -6.31
C THR A 109 3.77 9.46 -5.37
N PHE A 110 5.01 8.96 -5.22
CA PHE A 110 5.99 9.46 -4.24
C PHE A 110 6.27 10.97 -4.36
N ALA A 111 6.40 11.49 -5.58
CA ALA A 111 6.70 12.92 -5.79
C ALA A 111 5.50 13.81 -5.40
N GLN A 112 4.28 13.33 -5.67
CA GLN A 112 3.06 14.04 -5.28
C GLN A 112 2.84 13.98 -3.75
N ALA A 113 3.14 12.84 -3.13
CA ALA A 113 3.06 12.65 -1.68
C ALA A 113 4.05 13.56 -0.93
N GLU A 114 5.29 13.66 -1.43
CA GLU A 114 6.31 14.55 -0.89
C GLU A 114 5.92 16.01 -1.03
N ALA A 115 5.50 16.43 -2.23
CA ALA A 115 5.07 17.80 -2.49
C ALA A 115 3.84 18.21 -1.64
N ALA A 116 2.97 17.25 -1.30
CA ALA A 116 1.84 17.47 -0.41
C ALA A 116 2.24 17.57 1.08
N GLY A 117 3.43 17.07 1.46
CA GLY A 117 3.95 17.16 2.83
C GLY A 117 3.70 15.90 3.69
N PHE A 118 3.42 14.75 3.10
CA PHE A 118 3.32 13.49 3.85
C PHE A 118 4.68 13.10 4.45
N SER A 119 4.65 12.50 5.65
CA SER A 119 5.85 12.03 6.34
C SER A 119 6.34 10.69 5.77
N ALA A 120 5.40 9.81 5.41
CA ALA A 120 5.72 8.50 4.88
C ALA A 120 4.73 8.04 3.79
N LEU A 121 5.21 7.17 2.90
CA LEU A 121 4.42 6.46 1.89
C LEU A 121 4.64 4.96 2.02
N LEU A 122 3.54 4.20 2.14
CA LEU A 122 3.57 2.74 2.07
C LEU A 122 2.89 2.29 0.77
N ALA A 123 3.59 1.48 0.00
CA ALA A 123 3.13 1.04 -1.32
C ALA A 123 3.35 -0.47 -1.55
N GLY A 124 2.69 -1.00 -2.57
CA GLY A 124 2.82 -2.37 -3.08
C GLY A 124 3.03 -2.38 -4.60
N HIS A 125 2.16 -3.11 -5.34
CA HIS A 125 2.05 -3.17 -6.79
C HIS A 125 3.21 -3.86 -7.52
N THR A 126 4.42 -3.55 -7.16
CA THR A 126 5.64 -3.90 -7.92
C THR A 126 6.03 -5.37 -7.80
N HIS A 127 5.50 -6.07 -6.80
CA HIS A 127 5.91 -7.42 -6.37
C HIS A 127 7.44 -7.55 -6.13
N GLY A 128 8.17 -6.42 -6.04
CA GLY A 128 9.64 -6.38 -6.03
C GLY A 128 10.28 -6.91 -7.31
N GLY A 129 9.52 -6.90 -8.43
CA GLY A 129 9.91 -7.50 -9.69
C GLY A 129 9.58 -9.00 -9.81
N GLN A 130 9.10 -9.65 -8.74
CA GLN A 130 8.65 -11.05 -8.65
C GLN A 130 9.68 -12.09 -9.10
N ILE A 131 10.29 -11.91 -10.29
CA ILE A 131 11.38 -12.74 -10.83
C ILE A 131 12.64 -11.89 -10.92
N CYS A 132 13.62 -12.24 -10.10
CA CYS A 132 14.86 -11.47 -9.94
C CYS A 132 16.09 -12.34 -10.22
N LEU A 133 17.16 -11.68 -10.61
CA LEU A 133 18.51 -12.23 -10.59
C LEU A 133 18.98 -12.47 -9.14
N PRO A 134 20.07 -13.23 -8.93
CA PRO A 134 20.69 -13.32 -7.61
C PRO A 134 20.94 -11.93 -7.01
N GLY A 135 20.66 -11.78 -5.72
CA GLY A 135 20.73 -10.48 -5.03
C GLY A 135 19.43 -9.66 -5.11
N GLY A 136 18.34 -10.22 -5.65
CA GLY A 136 17.04 -9.54 -5.69
C GLY A 136 16.94 -8.47 -6.77
N ILE A 137 17.79 -8.51 -7.80
CA ILE A 137 17.77 -7.55 -8.90
C ILE A 137 16.63 -7.91 -9.85
N PRO A 138 15.59 -7.07 -9.99
CA PRO A 138 14.44 -7.38 -10.82
C PRO A 138 14.79 -7.44 -12.29
N ILE A 139 14.28 -8.46 -12.97
CA ILE A 139 14.41 -8.60 -14.42
C ILE A 139 13.42 -7.67 -15.13
N VAL A 140 12.21 -7.58 -14.60
CA VAL A 140 11.15 -6.70 -15.10
C VAL A 140 10.77 -5.70 -14.01
N ASN A 141 10.60 -4.45 -14.38
CA ASN A 141 10.03 -3.42 -13.53
C ASN A 141 8.66 -3.04 -14.11
N ASN A 142 7.59 -3.42 -13.40
CA ASN A 142 6.22 -3.12 -13.80
C ASN A 142 5.78 -1.70 -13.40
N SER A 143 6.64 -0.92 -12.76
CA SER A 143 6.34 0.42 -12.30
C SER A 143 6.92 1.46 -13.26
N ASN A 144 6.03 2.17 -13.95
CA ASN A 144 6.42 3.23 -14.89
C ASN A 144 6.80 4.49 -14.10
N GLY A 145 8.04 4.97 -14.29
CA GLY A 145 8.48 6.21 -13.64
C GLY A 145 9.15 6.04 -12.27
N CYS A 146 9.19 4.84 -11.71
CA CYS A 146 9.96 4.57 -10.49
C CYS A 146 11.36 4.04 -10.78
N SER A 147 12.35 4.59 -10.08
CA SER A 147 13.69 4.00 -10.07
C SER A 147 13.68 2.62 -9.40
N ARG A 148 14.65 1.78 -9.76
CA ARG A 148 14.79 0.45 -9.16
C ARG A 148 14.85 0.45 -7.63
N GLU A 149 15.33 1.52 -7.05
CA GLU A 149 15.44 1.68 -5.59
C GLU A 149 14.08 1.77 -4.90
N LYS A 150 13.03 2.20 -5.61
CA LYS A 150 11.68 2.40 -5.05
C LYS A 150 10.73 1.23 -5.28
N ILE A 151 11.16 0.18 -5.96
CA ILE A 151 10.27 -0.96 -6.26
C ILE A 151 10.22 -2.03 -5.17
N ALA A 152 11.13 -2.00 -4.19
CA ALA A 152 11.11 -2.93 -3.06
C ALA A 152 11.91 -2.41 -1.87
N GLY A 153 11.38 -2.65 -0.67
CA GLY A 153 12.05 -2.29 0.58
C GLY A 153 11.98 -0.79 0.90
N PRO A 154 12.78 -0.33 1.86
CA PRO A 154 12.81 1.05 2.28
C PRO A 154 13.53 1.94 1.27
N TRP A 155 13.00 3.14 1.07
CA TRP A 155 13.60 4.18 0.25
C TRP A 155 13.25 5.56 0.82
N ARG A 156 13.91 6.59 0.31
CA ARG A 156 13.67 7.98 0.70
C ARG A 156 13.63 8.89 -0.52
N HIS A 157 12.77 9.89 -0.47
CA HIS A 157 12.70 10.96 -1.45
C HIS A 157 12.56 12.30 -0.72
N HIS A 158 13.65 13.07 -0.66
CA HIS A 158 13.76 14.30 0.15
C HIS A 158 13.33 14.05 1.61
N ASN A 159 12.19 14.59 2.02
CA ASN A 159 11.66 14.44 3.38
C ASN A 159 10.67 13.27 3.54
N LEU A 160 10.26 12.64 2.45
CA LEU A 160 9.36 11.52 2.46
C LEU A 160 10.12 10.22 2.70
N GLU A 161 9.78 9.50 3.76
CA GLU A 161 10.20 8.11 3.97
C GLU A 161 9.27 7.18 3.19
N GLY A 162 9.81 6.23 2.47
CA GLY A 162 9.00 5.32 1.67
C GLY A 162 9.32 3.85 1.93
N TYR A 163 8.31 3.01 1.76
CA TYR A 163 8.47 1.56 1.73
C TYR A 163 7.58 0.95 0.67
N THR A 164 8.17 0.14 -0.18
CA THR A 164 7.42 -0.63 -1.17
C THR A 164 7.51 -2.11 -0.82
N SER A 165 6.37 -2.70 -0.47
CA SER A 165 6.26 -4.11 -0.14
C SER A 165 6.37 -4.98 -1.40
N ARG A 166 7.05 -6.11 -1.27
CA ARG A 166 7.01 -7.16 -2.29
C ARG A 166 5.67 -7.89 -2.32
N GLY A 167 4.88 -7.74 -1.25
CA GLY A 167 3.60 -8.42 -1.10
C GLY A 167 3.73 -9.93 -0.89
N THR A 168 2.59 -10.58 -0.71
CA THR A 168 2.48 -12.03 -0.45
C THR A 168 2.07 -12.83 -1.67
N GLY A 169 1.35 -12.20 -2.62
CA GLY A 169 0.83 -12.82 -3.83
C GLY A 169 1.79 -12.86 -5.01
N CYS A 170 1.29 -13.30 -6.15
CA CYS A 170 1.96 -13.29 -7.44
C CYS A 170 1.05 -12.66 -8.50
N CYS A 171 1.63 -12.04 -9.51
CA CYS A 171 0.93 -11.53 -10.67
C CYS A 171 1.35 -12.28 -11.94
N GLY A 172 0.39 -12.60 -12.80
CA GLY A 172 0.64 -13.30 -14.06
C GLY A 172 0.95 -14.79 -13.86
N ILE A 173 2.19 -15.11 -13.56
CA ILE A 173 2.63 -16.49 -13.26
C ILE A 173 2.80 -16.70 -11.75
N PRO A 174 2.34 -17.84 -11.19
CA PRO A 174 2.42 -18.09 -9.75
C PRO A 174 3.81 -18.56 -9.30
N VAL A 175 4.84 -17.79 -9.64
CA VAL A 175 6.24 -18.09 -9.34
C VAL A 175 6.95 -16.85 -8.84
N ARG A 176 7.69 -16.98 -7.73
CA ARG A 176 8.67 -16.00 -7.27
C ARG A 176 10.07 -16.61 -7.33
N LEU A 177 11.04 -15.87 -7.88
CA LEU A 177 12.44 -16.30 -7.96
C LEU A 177 13.33 -15.18 -7.41
N ASN A 178 14.16 -15.48 -6.40
CA ASN A 178 15.03 -14.53 -5.71
C ASN A 178 14.29 -13.26 -5.19
N CYS A 179 13.00 -13.36 -5.00
CA CYS A 179 12.11 -12.31 -4.52
C CYS A 179 11.01 -12.94 -3.63
N PRO A 180 11.36 -13.37 -2.40
CA PRO A 180 10.41 -14.02 -1.51
C PRO A 180 9.24 -13.09 -1.17
N PRO A 181 8.04 -13.65 -0.87
CA PRO A 181 6.93 -12.88 -0.35
C PRO A 181 7.29 -12.30 1.03
N GLU A 182 6.62 -11.21 1.41
CA GLU A 182 6.87 -10.57 2.70
C GLU A 182 5.62 -9.97 3.32
N ILE A 183 5.62 -9.96 4.65
CA ILE A 183 4.79 -9.10 5.50
C ILE A 183 5.75 -8.28 6.34
N THR A 184 5.62 -6.97 6.32
CA THR A 184 6.58 -6.06 6.95
C THR A 184 6.03 -5.47 8.23
N LEU A 185 6.79 -5.55 9.32
CA LEU A 185 6.50 -4.86 10.56
C LEU A 185 7.23 -3.51 10.59
N HIS A 186 6.48 -2.43 10.59
CA HIS A 186 7.01 -1.08 10.74
C HIS A 186 6.98 -0.64 12.21
N THR A 187 8.08 -0.09 12.70
CA THR A 187 8.15 0.52 14.02
C THR A 187 8.26 2.04 13.88
N LEU A 188 7.23 2.75 14.30
CA LEU A 188 7.23 4.20 14.33
C LEU A 188 7.81 4.68 15.67
N ARG A 189 8.66 5.71 15.61
CA ARG A 189 9.28 6.31 16.79
C ARG A 189 9.20 7.82 16.69
N THR A 190 8.96 8.48 17.81
CA THR A 190 9.10 9.93 17.90
C THR A 190 10.58 10.31 17.72
N LYS A 191 10.85 11.32 16.91
CA LYS A 191 12.19 11.94 16.89
C LYS A 191 12.33 12.71 18.20
N HIS A 192 13.21 12.25 19.08
CA HIS A 192 13.69 13.10 20.17
C HIS A 192 14.70 14.08 19.56
N ASN A 193 14.41 15.38 19.65
CA ASN A 193 15.35 16.45 19.32
C ASN A 193 16.49 16.46 20.32
#